data_13d8363c7b47e68520ccf59070f1a046
#
_entry.id   13d8363c7b47e68520ccf59070f1a046
#
_cell.length_a   1.000
_cell.length_b   1.000
_cell.length_c   1.000
_cell.angle_alpha   90.00
_cell.angle_beta   90.00
_cell.angle_gamma   90.00
#
_symmetry.space_group_name_H-M   'P 1'
#
loop_
_entity.id
_entity.type
_entity.pdbx_description
1 polymer ?
#
loop_
_entity_poly.entity_id
_entity_poly.type
_entity_poly.pdbx_seq_one_letter_code
_entity_poly.pdbx_strand_id
1 'polypeptide(L)'
;MGRKATEREFRELLANFFFNHGFLRTDIILKVIDEIRLMRQQLLSLDGYRFYSSSLLIIYEGERKKLFKRENSNSLEADDGYSCQDSLDCETLSYYKRAIECPVKVKIIDFANSANPENIDDNVYHEGPDSGFLMGLQNLQEILEGLVEDEKQNIRKL
;
A
#
# COMPACT_ATOMS: atom_id res chain seq x y z
N MET A 1 -17.61 -11.27 8.63
CA MET A 1 -17.81 -11.61 7.20
C MET A 1 -16.56 -12.16 6.51
N GLY A 2 -15.33 -11.80 6.87
CA GLY A 2 -14.10 -12.16 6.15
C GLY A 2 -13.74 -13.66 5.99
N ARG A 3 -14.21 -14.54 6.87
CA ARG A 3 -13.83 -15.98 6.85
C ARG A 3 -14.49 -16.82 5.74
N LYS A 4 -15.41 -16.25 4.96
CA LYS A 4 -16.15 -16.97 3.89
C LYS A 4 -16.10 -16.22 2.55
N ALA A 5 -15.32 -15.15 2.44
CA ALA A 5 -15.22 -14.40 1.20
C ALA A 5 -14.45 -15.22 0.15
N THR A 6 -14.98 -15.28 -1.06
CA THR A 6 -14.25 -15.76 -2.23
C THR A 6 -13.15 -14.75 -2.61
N GLU A 7 -12.17 -15.16 -3.40
CA GLU A 7 -11.13 -14.26 -3.91
C GLU A 7 -11.72 -13.04 -4.63
N ARG A 8 -12.75 -13.25 -5.43
CA ARG A 8 -13.48 -12.17 -6.12
C ARG A 8 -14.09 -11.17 -5.14
N GLU A 9 -14.82 -11.65 -4.13
CA GLU A 9 -15.44 -10.79 -3.12
C GLU A 9 -14.37 -10.03 -2.32
N PHE A 10 -13.25 -10.68 -2.01
CA PHE A 10 -12.13 -10.03 -1.32
C PHE A 10 -11.50 -8.93 -2.18
N ARG A 11 -11.31 -9.17 -3.49
CA ARG A 11 -10.86 -8.17 -4.45
C ARG A 11 -11.80 -6.97 -4.50
N GLU A 12 -13.12 -7.21 -4.56
CA GLU A 12 -14.15 -6.16 -4.58
C GLU A 12 -14.13 -5.34 -3.26
N LEU A 13 -13.93 -5.99 -2.10
CA LEU A 13 -13.78 -5.30 -0.81
C LEU A 13 -12.54 -4.40 -0.78
N LEU A 14 -11.40 -4.87 -1.30
CA LEU A 14 -10.18 -4.08 -1.40
C LEU A 14 -10.36 -2.90 -2.37
N ALA A 15 -10.97 -3.11 -3.52
CA ALA A 15 -11.28 -2.03 -4.45
C ALA A 15 -12.13 -0.95 -3.78
N ASN A 16 -13.19 -1.34 -3.06
CA ASN A 16 -14.05 -0.41 -2.32
C ASN A 16 -13.29 0.32 -1.20
N PHE A 17 -12.38 -0.36 -0.49
CA PHE A 17 -11.56 0.25 0.55
C PHE A 17 -10.67 1.37 -0.01
N PHE A 18 -10.12 1.19 -1.20
CA PHE A 18 -9.27 2.18 -1.86
C PHE A 18 -10.04 3.14 -2.79
N PHE A 19 -11.35 2.95 -2.95
CA PHE A 19 -12.16 3.84 -3.79
C PHE A 19 -12.60 5.06 -2.98
N ASN A 20 -12.16 6.24 -3.41
CA ASN A 20 -12.48 7.48 -2.72
C ASN A 20 -12.63 8.63 -3.72
N HIS A 21 -13.61 9.51 -3.46
CA HIS A 21 -13.91 10.67 -4.31
C HIS A 21 -14.15 10.36 -5.80
N GLY A 22 -14.71 9.18 -6.10
CA GLY A 22 -15.10 8.81 -7.45
C GLY A 22 -14.03 8.10 -8.28
N PHE A 23 -12.88 7.72 -7.69
CA PHE A 23 -11.82 6.99 -8.38
C PHE A 23 -11.03 6.07 -7.43
N LEU A 24 -10.38 5.07 -8.00
CA LEU A 24 -9.50 4.17 -7.27
C LEU A 24 -8.18 4.87 -6.94
N ARG A 25 -7.79 4.87 -5.65
CA ARG A 25 -6.56 5.48 -5.15
C ARG A 25 -5.33 4.61 -5.47
N THR A 26 -4.99 4.52 -6.75
CA THR A 26 -3.82 3.76 -7.20
C THR A 26 -2.51 4.27 -6.60
N ASP A 27 -2.42 5.56 -6.29
CA ASP A 27 -1.31 6.20 -5.58
C ASP A 27 -1.10 5.61 -4.18
N ILE A 28 -2.17 5.32 -3.46
CA ILE A 28 -2.15 4.67 -2.14
C ILE A 28 -1.84 3.18 -2.28
N ILE A 29 -2.49 2.50 -3.24
CA ILE A 29 -2.28 1.07 -3.48
C ILE A 29 -0.80 0.78 -3.76
N LEU A 30 -0.13 1.56 -4.60
CA LEU A 30 1.29 1.40 -4.89
C LEU A 30 2.16 1.52 -3.65
N LYS A 31 1.88 2.46 -2.76
CA LYS A 31 2.60 2.60 -1.47
C LYS A 31 2.35 1.41 -0.55
N VAL A 32 1.11 0.90 -0.50
CA VAL A 32 0.80 -0.32 0.27
C VAL A 32 1.58 -1.51 -0.26
N ILE A 33 1.69 -1.65 -1.58
CA ILE A 33 2.49 -2.70 -2.22
C ILE A 33 3.97 -2.60 -1.79
N ASP A 34 4.53 -1.41 -1.78
CA ASP A 34 5.93 -1.20 -1.38
C ASP A 34 6.15 -1.54 0.11
N GLU A 35 5.24 -1.15 0.99
CA GLU A 35 5.27 -1.53 2.41
C GLU A 35 5.17 -3.05 2.61
N ILE A 36 4.30 -3.73 1.84
CA ILE A 36 4.19 -5.20 1.86
C ILE A 36 5.49 -5.85 1.38
N ARG A 37 6.12 -5.35 0.34
CA ARG A 37 7.40 -5.87 -0.17
C ARG A 37 8.50 -5.77 0.89
N LEU A 38 8.62 -4.61 1.54
CA LEU A 38 9.59 -4.40 2.62
C LEU A 38 9.31 -5.34 3.80
N MET A 39 8.06 -5.48 4.20
CA MET A 39 7.63 -6.40 5.25
C MET A 39 8.00 -7.84 4.92
N ARG A 40 7.74 -8.31 3.69
CA ARG A 40 8.11 -9.65 3.25
C ARG A 40 9.61 -9.89 3.33
N GLN A 41 10.43 -8.92 2.94
CA GLN A 41 11.89 -9.02 3.04
C GLN A 41 12.35 -9.18 4.50
N GLN A 42 11.74 -8.45 5.43
CA GLN A 42 12.05 -8.55 6.86
C GLN A 42 11.61 -9.91 7.42
N LEU A 43 10.43 -10.38 7.06
CA LEU A 43 9.90 -11.68 7.54
C LEU A 43 10.70 -12.88 7.04
N LEU A 44 11.34 -12.80 5.88
CA LEU A 44 12.22 -13.86 5.37
C LEU A 44 13.44 -14.10 6.27
N SER A 45 13.86 -13.12 7.07
CA SER A 45 14.98 -13.25 8.02
C SER A 45 14.55 -13.77 9.39
N LEU A 46 13.25 -13.93 9.65
CA LEU A 46 12.71 -14.37 10.94
C LEU A 46 12.57 -15.90 10.97
N ASP A 47 13.66 -16.58 11.27
CA ASP A 47 13.66 -18.04 11.40
C ASP A 47 12.90 -18.49 12.67
N GLY A 48 12.05 -19.49 12.54
CA GLY A 48 11.28 -20.08 13.63
C GLY A 48 10.08 -19.27 14.12
N TYR A 49 9.88 -18.03 13.64
CA TYR A 49 8.70 -17.25 14.00
C TYR A 49 7.45 -17.72 13.26
N ARG A 50 6.29 -17.67 13.95
CA ARG A 50 4.96 -17.95 13.37
C ARG A 50 3.96 -16.89 13.84
N PHE A 51 3.16 -16.39 12.90
CA PHE A 51 2.21 -15.29 13.11
C PHE A 51 0.77 -15.81 13.08
N TYR A 52 0.46 -16.76 13.97
CA TYR A 52 -0.88 -17.35 14.02
C TYR A 52 -1.93 -16.32 14.41
N SER A 53 -3.02 -16.27 13.65
CA SER A 53 -4.15 -15.36 13.85
C SER A 53 -3.80 -13.87 13.88
N SER A 54 -2.59 -13.48 13.49
CA SER A 54 -2.23 -12.09 13.33
C SER A 54 -3.00 -11.43 12.19
N SER A 55 -3.16 -10.13 12.28
CA SER A 55 -3.89 -9.32 11.29
C SER A 55 -2.97 -8.29 10.63
N LEU A 56 -3.28 -7.92 9.40
CA LEU A 56 -2.63 -6.81 8.70
C LEU A 56 -3.50 -5.56 8.83
N LEU A 57 -2.94 -4.50 9.41
CA LEU A 57 -3.58 -3.20 9.52
C LEU A 57 -3.02 -2.26 8.46
N ILE A 58 -3.89 -1.76 7.58
CA ILE A 58 -3.56 -0.77 6.55
C ILE A 58 -4.22 0.54 6.93
N ILE A 59 -3.42 1.60 7.04
CA ILE A 59 -3.88 2.95 7.40
C ILE A 59 -3.39 3.92 6.35
N TYR A 60 -4.28 4.75 5.83
CA TYR A 60 -3.93 5.85 4.93
C TYR A 60 -4.86 7.04 5.11
N GLU A 61 -4.42 8.22 4.65
CA GLU A 61 -5.24 9.43 4.66
C GLU A 61 -6.25 9.38 3.51
N GLY A 62 -7.53 9.29 3.85
CA GLY A 62 -8.63 9.24 2.89
C GLY A 62 -8.97 10.61 2.31
N GLU A 63 -8.75 11.71 3.04
CA GLU A 63 -9.04 13.05 2.55
C GLU A 63 -7.94 13.52 1.59
N ARG A 64 -8.35 13.97 0.40
CA ARG A 64 -7.48 14.78 -0.43
C ARG A 64 -7.38 16.15 0.18
N LYS A 65 -6.25 16.50 0.78
CA LYS A 65 -5.94 17.90 1.03
C LYS A 65 -6.04 18.62 -0.32
N LYS A 66 -7.07 19.46 -0.48
CA LYS A 66 -7.10 20.41 -1.59
C LYS A 66 -5.82 21.22 -1.46
N LEU A 67 -4.87 21.02 -2.37
CA LEU A 67 -3.79 21.96 -2.53
C LEU A 67 -4.49 23.27 -2.85
N PHE A 68 -4.56 24.16 -1.87
CA PHE A 68 -5.03 25.52 -2.09
C PHE A 68 -4.19 26.06 -3.23
N LYS A 69 -4.82 26.28 -4.39
CA LYS A 69 -4.31 27.26 -5.32
C LYS A 69 -4.15 28.53 -4.50
N ARG A 70 -2.93 28.90 -4.20
CA ARG A 70 -2.63 30.29 -3.90
C ARG A 70 -2.96 31.06 -5.17
N GLU A 71 -4.22 31.47 -5.30
CA GLU A 71 -4.58 32.53 -6.20
C GLU A 71 -3.96 33.81 -5.62
N ASN A 72 -2.99 34.27 -6.37
CA ASN A 72 -2.54 35.66 -6.46
C ASN A 72 -2.66 36.54 -5.20
N SER A 73 -1.54 36.77 -4.57
CA SER A 73 -1.20 38.09 -4.15
C SER A 73 0.13 38.49 -4.80
N ASN A 74 0.06 39.55 -5.61
CA ASN A 74 1.17 40.20 -6.28
C ASN A 74 2.31 40.48 -5.30
N SER A 75 3.50 40.04 -5.65
CA SER A 75 4.75 40.77 -5.45
C SER A 75 5.88 40.09 -6.21
N LEU A 76 6.34 40.74 -7.16
CA LEU A 76 7.62 40.95 -7.84
C LEU A 76 8.84 40.14 -7.33
N GLU A 77 9.57 39.66 -8.37
CA GLU A 77 11.02 39.49 -8.45
C GLU A 77 11.66 38.26 -7.82
N ALA A 78 12.09 37.31 -8.69
CA ALA A 78 13.50 37.11 -8.99
C ALA A 78 13.64 36.05 -10.10
N ASP A 79 14.30 36.51 -11.14
CA ASP A 79 14.95 35.83 -12.21
C ASP A 79 15.89 34.72 -11.68
N ASP A 80 15.71 33.48 -12.12
CA ASP A 80 16.82 32.55 -12.35
C ASP A 80 16.32 31.44 -13.29
N GLY A 81 16.80 31.56 -14.53
CA GLY A 81 16.49 30.66 -15.61
C GLY A 81 17.02 29.25 -15.40
N TYR A 82 16.11 28.32 -15.21
CA TYR A 82 16.33 26.92 -15.53
C TYR A 82 15.24 26.45 -16.48
N SER A 83 15.60 26.43 -17.75
CA SER A 83 14.86 25.78 -18.82
C SER A 83 14.90 24.28 -18.60
N CYS A 84 13.88 23.71 -17.95
CA CYS A 84 13.63 22.28 -17.99
C CYS A 84 12.79 21.96 -19.23
N GLN A 85 13.47 21.72 -20.34
CA GLN A 85 12.92 21.00 -21.48
C GLN A 85 13.03 19.50 -21.20
N ASP A 86 12.10 18.99 -20.40
CA ASP A 86 11.66 17.58 -20.44
C ASP A 86 10.23 17.60 -19.92
N SER A 87 9.30 17.46 -20.86
CA SER A 87 7.87 17.60 -20.64
C SER A 87 7.29 16.37 -19.94
N LEU A 88 7.50 16.26 -18.63
CA LEU A 88 6.53 15.60 -17.77
C LEU A 88 5.36 16.56 -17.65
N ASP A 89 4.20 16.15 -18.21
CA ASP A 89 3.00 16.97 -18.14
C ASP A 89 2.67 17.34 -16.69
N CYS A 90 2.05 18.50 -16.52
CA CYS A 90 1.69 19.05 -15.22
C CYS A 90 0.83 18.08 -14.38
N GLU A 91 0.11 17.17 -15.02
CA GLU A 91 -0.70 16.15 -14.37
C GLU A 91 0.16 15.04 -13.75
N THR A 92 1.19 14.59 -14.45
CA THR A 92 2.14 13.58 -13.95
C THR A 92 2.95 14.12 -12.77
N LEU A 93 3.41 15.38 -12.83
CA LEU A 93 4.12 16.01 -11.71
C LEU A 93 3.20 16.23 -10.48
N SER A 94 1.94 16.58 -10.72
CA SER A 94 0.90 16.70 -9.70
C SER A 94 0.58 15.34 -9.06
N TYR A 95 0.60 14.26 -9.84
CA TYR A 95 0.42 12.89 -9.36
C TYR A 95 1.55 12.47 -8.42
N TYR A 96 2.81 12.68 -8.81
CA TYR A 96 3.97 12.35 -7.98
C TYR A 96 4.05 13.19 -6.69
N LYS A 97 3.76 14.50 -6.74
CA LYS A 97 3.69 15.34 -5.54
C LYS A 97 2.62 14.85 -4.55
N ARG A 98 1.44 14.44 -5.04
CA ARG A 98 0.36 13.89 -4.19
C ARG A 98 0.74 12.55 -3.58
N ALA A 99 1.48 11.71 -4.31
CA ALA A 99 1.97 10.43 -3.81
C ALA A 99 2.93 10.61 -2.62
N ILE A 100 3.69 11.70 -2.55
CA ILE A 100 4.62 11.99 -1.45
C ILE A 100 3.86 12.47 -0.20
N GLU A 101 2.72 13.13 -0.34
CA GLU A 101 2.02 13.80 0.77
C GLU A 101 1.01 12.93 1.54
N CYS A 102 0.63 11.76 1.02
CA CYS A 102 -0.27 10.86 1.72
C CYS A 102 0.51 9.78 2.48
N PRO A 103 0.59 9.85 3.82
CA PRO A 103 1.24 8.81 4.60
C PRO A 103 0.41 7.51 4.52
N VAL A 104 1.11 6.41 4.24
CA VAL A 104 0.57 5.06 4.29
C VAL A 104 1.35 4.30 5.36
N LYS A 105 0.66 3.50 6.14
CA LYS A 105 1.26 2.58 7.12
C LYS A 105 0.64 1.21 6.99
N VAL A 106 1.48 0.19 6.88
CA VAL A 106 1.08 -1.21 6.93
C VAL A 106 1.76 -1.84 8.14
N LYS A 107 0.99 -2.47 9.03
CA LYS A 107 1.49 -3.05 10.27
C LYS A 107 0.90 -4.43 10.48
N ILE A 108 1.71 -5.36 10.98
CA ILE A 108 1.21 -6.61 11.56
C ILE A 108 0.77 -6.28 12.99
N ILE A 109 -0.40 -6.73 13.37
CA ILE A 109 -0.99 -6.54 14.68
C ILE A 109 -1.55 -7.87 15.21
N ASP A 110 -1.86 -7.91 16.52
CA ASP A 110 -2.42 -9.07 17.20
C ASP A 110 -1.45 -10.29 17.22
N PHE A 111 -0.44 -10.17 18.09
CA PHE A 111 0.58 -11.21 18.27
C PHE A 111 0.28 -12.19 19.38
N ALA A 112 -0.95 -12.22 19.95
CA ALA A 112 -1.28 -13.03 21.10
C ALA A 112 -1.05 -14.54 20.90
N ASN A 113 -1.17 -15.01 19.66
CA ASN A 113 -0.96 -16.40 19.29
C ASN A 113 0.31 -16.62 18.45
N SER A 114 1.24 -15.68 18.49
CA SER A 114 2.49 -15.82 17.73
C SER A 114 3.48 -16.71 18.48
N ALA A 115 4.16 -17.58 17.76
CA ALA A 115 5.26 -18.37 18.29
C ALA A 115 6.61 -17.72 17.92
N ASN A 116 7.58 -17.81 18.83
CA ASN A 116 8.96 -17.43 18.58
C ASN A 116 9.92 -18.54 19.03
N PRO A 117 11.16 -18.60 18.53
CA PRO A 117 12.11 -19.66 18.85
C PRO A 117 12.46 -19.79 20.35
N GLU A 118 12.28 -18.71 21.12
CA GLU A 118 12.63 -18.65 22.55
C GLU A 118 11.48 -19.09 23.46
N ASN A 119 10.24 -18.97 23.00
CA ASN A 119 9.01 -19.33 23.75
C ASN A 119 8.31 -20.50 23.05
N ILE A 120 8.81 -21.69 23.25
CA ILE A 120 8.21 -22.92 22.72
C ILE A 120 7.18 -23.45 23.73
N ASP A 121 6.04 -22.80 23.83
CA ASP A 121 4.93 -23.26 24.71
C ASP A 121 4.24 -24.52 24.12
N ASP A 122 4.36 -24.75 22.83
CA ASP A 122 3.71 -25.86 22.11
C ASP A 122 4.62 -27.07 21.87
N ASN A 123 5.88 -27.06 22.32
CA ASN A 123 6.90 -28.07 22.05
C ASN A 123 7.11 -28.37 20.54
N VAL A 124 6.69 -27.48 19.67
CA VAL A 124 6.87 -27.60 18.21
C VAL A 124 7.99 -26.70 17.75
N TYR A 125 9.07 -27.31 17.28
CA TYR A 125 10.17 -26.56 16.67
C TYR A 125 9.78 -26.19 15.24
N HIS A 126 9.82 -24.89 14.94
CA HIS A 126 9.56 -24.37 13.61
C HIS A 126 10.88 -23.98 12.93
N GLU A 127 11.12 -24.52 11.75
CA GLU A 127 12.25 -24.14 10.90
C GLU A 127 11.84 -23.14 9.83
N GLY A 128 12.72 -22.23 9.50
CA GLY A 128 12.55 -21.23 8.46
C GLY A 128 11.49 -20.17 8.77
N PRO A 129 11.27 -19.22 7.85
CA PRO A 129 10.29 -18.17 7.98
C PRO A 129 8.86 -18.71 7.88
N ASP A 130 7.88 -17.93 8.34
CA ASP A 130 6.45 -18.26 8.21
C ASP A 130 5.99 -18.24 6.75
N SER A 131 6.07 -19.40 6.09
CA SER A 131 5.69 -19.55 4.69
C SER A 131 4.20 -19.26 4.44
N GLY A 132 3.33 -19.57 5.40
CA GLY A 132 1.90 -19.30 5.30
C GLY A 132 1.60 -17.79 5.30
N PHE A 133 2.21 -17.08 6.22
CA PHE A 133 2.06 -15.62 6.31
C PHE A 133 2.67 -14.91 5.09
N LEU A 134 3.86 -15.35 4.65
CA LEU A 134 4.52 -14.85 3.45
C LEU A 134 3.69 -15.06 2.18
N MET A 135 3.06 -16.23 2.04
CA MET A 135 2.15 -16.54 0.93
C MET A 135 0.91 -15.63 0.98
N GLY A 136 0.34 -15.40 2.16
CA GLY A 136 -0.78 -14.47 2.34
C GLY A 136 -0.45 -13.05 1.90
N LEU A 137 0.73 -12.53 2.27
CA LEU A 137 1.21 -11.22 1.83
C LEU A 137 1.47 -11.17 0.32
N GLN A 138 1.98 -12.23 -0.27
CA GLN A 138 2.18 -12.32 -1.71
C GLN A 138 0.84 -12.28 -2.46
N ASN A 139 -0.13 -13.08 -2.07
CA ASN A 139 -1.45 -13.10 -2.70
C ASN A 139 -2.13 -11.72 -2.59
N LEU A 140 -2.02 -11.06 -1.44
CA LEU A 140 -2.52 -9.69 -1.27
C LEU A 140 -1.83 -8.71 -2.22
N GLN A 141 -0.51 -8.79 -2.35
CA GLN A 141 0.25 -7.95 -3.28
C GLN A 141 -0.22 -8.16 -4.73
N GLU A 142 -0.38 -9.40 -5.18
CA GLU A 142 -0.85 -9.74 -6.54
C GLU A 142 -2.25 -9.20 -6.82
N ILE A 143 -3.17 -9.30 -5.86
CA ILE A 143 -4.51 -8.71 -5.97
C ILE A 143 -4.44 -7.19 -6.13
N LEU A 144 -3.62 -6.51 -5.33
CA LEU A 144 -3.45 -5.07 -5.38
C LEU A 144 -2.81 -4.60 -6.70
N GLU A 145 -1.78 -5.31 -7.19
CA GLU A 145 -1.17 -5.06 -8.49
C GLU A 145 -2.18 -5.22 -9.63
N GLY A 146 -3.03 -6.24 -9.56
CA GLY A 146 -4.13 -6.43 -10.50
C GLY A 146 -5.15 -5.29 -10.49
N LEU A 147 -5.50 -4.73 -9.32
CA LEU A 147 -6.39 -3.57 -9.23
C LEU A 147 -5.80 -2.33 -9.92
N VAL A 148 -4.50 -2.10 -9.75
CA VAL A 148 -3.80 -0.97 -10.41
C VAL A 148 -3.79 -1.15 -11.93
N GLU A 149 -3.55 -2.36 -12.41
CA GLU A 149 -3.49 -2.62 -13.85
C GLU A 149 -4.89 -2.49 -14.51
N ASP A 150 -5.94 -2.98 -13.87
CA ASP A 150 -7.31 -2.81 -14.36
C ASP A 150 -7.69 -1.34 -14.48
N GLU A 151 -7.32 -0.51 -13.50
CA GLU A 151 -7.60 0.92 -13.54
C GLU A 151 -6.85 1.62 -14.67
N LYS A 152 -5.58 1.29 -14.91
CA LYS A 152 -4.81 1.79 -16.06
C LYS A 152 -5.46 1.44 -17.39
N GLN A 153 -5.99 0.22 -17.52
CA GLN A 153 -6.67 -0.23 -18.74
C GLN A 153 -8.01 0.50 -18.95
N ASN A 154 -8.73 0.81 -17.87
CA ASN A 154 -9.98 1.56 -17.93
C ASN A 154 -9.72 3.01 -18.40
N ILE A 155 -8.68 3.66 -17.89
CA ILE A 155 -8.30 5.02 -18.29
C ILE A 155 -7.89 5.08 -19.76
N ARG A 156 -7.21 4.06 -20.29
CA ARG A 156 -6.79 4.01 -21.71
C ARG A 156 -7.93 3.81 -22.71
N LYS A 157 -9.12 3.39 -22.25
CA LYS A 157 -10.29 3.16 -23.10
C LYS A 157 -11.24 4.37 -23.16
N LEU A 158 -10.97 5.41 -22.38
CA LEU A 158 -11.70 6.68 -22.37
C LEU A 158 -11.03 7.70 -23.29
#